data_5a3a917ee3924f5baf658fa38da0f563
#
_entry.id   5a3a917ee3924f5baf658fa38da0f563
#
_cell.length_a   1.000
_cell.length_b   1.000
_cell.length_c   1.000
_cell.angle_alpha   90.00
_cell.angle_beta   90.00
_cell.angle_gamma   90.00
#
_symmetry.space_group_name_H-M   'P 1'
#
loop_
_entity.id
_entity.type
_entity.pdbx_description
1 polymer ?
#
loop_
_entity_poly.entity_id
_entity_poly.type
_entity_poly.pdbx_seq_one_letter_code
_entity_poly.pdbx_strand_id
1 'polypeptide(L)'
;MNIGKTRTSGVDIDVQYDWSLGAYGKLKFRNAQSRIFSYRESQTETDPMLEYADYGAQPRWKNVFEVSYSRGGYSVGLTARSYASFKNLYSQLYRNAGDVKERVGSYTALDLSVGLKPSKGFSVSGGIRNLGNRMPSYATGAGFSGGAAAYSGPATDLWGRMLYLSGRYVF
;
A
#
# COMPACT_ATOMS: atom_id res chain seq x y z
N MET A 1 18.13 -15.30 -24.37
CA MET A 1 18.83 -15.72 -23.15
C MET A 1 17.85 -15.66 -22.00
N ASN A 2 17.55 -16.78 -21.37
CA ASN A 2 16.58 -16.84 -20.28
C ASN A 2 17.31 -16.49 -18.99
N ILE A 3 16.93 -15.40 -18.31
CA ILE A 3 17.78 -14.73 -17.31
C ILE A 3 17.43 -15.15 -15.87
N GLY A 4 16.53 -16.12 -15.69
CA GLY A 4 16.20 -16.59 -14.36
C GLY A 4 14.83 -17.25 -14.28
N LYS A 5 14.51 -17.77 -13.10
CA LYS A 5 13.22 -18.38 -12.79
C LYS A 5 12.58 -17.66 -11.62
N THR A 6 11.29 -17.37 -11.72
CA THR A 6 10.50 -16.84 -10.60
C THR A 6 9.37 -17.81 -10.29
N ARG A 7 9.15 -18.08 -9.02
CA ARG A 7 8.03 -18.90 -8.52
C ARG A 7 7.39 -18.20 -7.34
N THR A 8 6.09 -17.96 -7.43
CA THR A 8 5.33 -17.31 -6.35
C THR A 8 4.10 -18.13 -5.97
N SER A 9 3.72 -18.04 -4.71
CA SER A 9 2.47 -18.57 -4.18
C SER A 9 1.89 -17.62 -3.15
N GLY A 10 0.58 -17.49 -3.12
CA GLY A 10 -0.11 -16.59 -2.23
C GLY A 10 -1.62 -16.69 -2.36
N VAL A 11 -2.33 -15.84 -1.64
CA VAL A 11 -3.78 -15.69 -1.71
C VAL A 11 -4.14 -14.20 -1.69
N ASP A 12 -5.07 -13.83 -2.56
CA ASP A 12 -5.72 -12.53 -2.59
C ASP A 12 -7.19 -12.71 -2.21
N ILE A 13 -7.66 -11.89 -1.28
CA ILE A 13 -9.03 -11.89 -0.79
C ILE A 13 -9.57 -10.49 -0.97
N ASP A 14 -10.67 -10.33 -1.72
CA ASP A 14 -11.40 -9.06 -1.86
C ASP A 14 -12.85 -9.30 -1.45
N VAL A 15 -13.27 -8.60 -0.39
CA VAL A 15 -14.63 -8.69 0.17
C VAL A 15 -15.25 -7.31 0.13
N GLN A 16 -16.44 -7.21 -0.44
CA GLN A 16 -17.22 -5.98 -0.48
C GLN A 16 -18.60 -6.23 0.13
N TYR A 17 -19.07 -5.27 0.92
CA TYR A 17 -20.40 -5.26 1.48
C TYR A 17 -21.04 -3.89 1.34
N ASP A 18 -22.22 -3.86 0.75
CA ASP A 18 -23.04 -2.65 0.55
C ASP A 18 -24.23 -2.70 1.51
N TRP A 19 -24.30 -1.76 2.42
CA TRP A 19 -25.40 -1.65 3.38
C TRP A 19 -26.27 -0.45 3.07
N SER A 20 -27.53 -0.72 2.67
CA SER A 20 -28.53 0.32 2.45
C SER A 20 -29.18 0.71 3.79
N LEU A 21 -29.11 2.00 4.10
CA LEU A 21 -29.75 2.60 5.28
C LEU A 21 -31.09 3.28 4.91
N GLY A 22 -31.67 2.90 3.78
CA GLY A 22 -32.92 3.49 3.28
C GLY A 22 -32.76 5.00 3.00
N ALA A 23 -33.61 5.82 3.58
CA ALA A 23 -33.58 7.28 3.44
C ALA A 23 -32.31 7.93 4.04
N TYR A 24 -31.57 7.22 4.86
CA TYR A 24 -30.35 7.71 5.49
C TYR A 24 -29.09 7.51 4.65
N GLY A 25 -29.21 6.88 3.46
CA GLY A 25 -28.08 6.72 2.55
C GLY A 25 -27.55 5.30 2.49
N LYS A 26 -26.28 5.17 2.10
CA LYS A 26 -25.62 3.89 1.85
C LYS A 26 -24.23 3.88 2.48
N LEU A 27 -23.91 2.82 3.20
CA LEU A 27 -22.56 2.47 3.64
C LEU A 27 -22.00 1.39 2.73
N LYS A 28 -20.74 1.54 2.35
CA LYS A 28 -19.99 0.54 1.61
C LYS A 28 -18.71 0.22 2.37
N PHE A 29 -18.45 -1.06 2.52
CA PHE A 29 -17.23 -1.61 3.10
C PHE A 29 -16.51 -2.43 2.05
N ARG A 30 -15.19 -2.29 1.97
CA ARG A 30 -14.35 -3.14 1.14
C ARG A 30 -13.08 -3.48 1.90
N ASN A 31 -12.67 -4.74 1.82
CA ASN A 31 -11.40 -5.20 2.35
C ASN A 31 -10.68 -6.02 1.29
N ALA A 32 -9.57 -5.50 0.78
CA ALA A 32 -8.70 -6.19 -0.16
C ALA A 32 -7.40 -6.56 0.56
N GLN A 33 -7.13 -7.84 0.66
CA GLN A 33 -5.97 -8.38 1.36
C GLN A 33 -5.18 -9.32 0.46
N SER A 34 -3.86 -9.11 0.40
CA SER A 34 -2.89 -9.99 -0.26
C SER A 34 -1.99 -10.63 0.78
N ARG A 35 -1.76 -11.93 0.65
CA ARG A 35 -0.78 -12.66 1.46
C ARG A 35 0.10 -13.51 0.57
N ILE A 36 1.42 -13.28 0.64
CA ILE A 36 2.43 -14.05 -0.06
C ILE A 36 2.96 -15.14 0.88
N PHE A 37 2.86 -16.39 0.47
CA PHE A 37 3.41 -17.54 1.21
C PHE A 37 4.87 -17.78 0.85
N SER A 38 5.19 -17.71 -0.46
CA SER A 38 6.53 -17.91 -0.99
C SER A 38 6.73 -17.04 -2.22
N TYR A 39 7.90 -16.44 -2.33
CA TYR A 39 8.37 -15.74 -3.52
C TYR A 39 9.83 -16.11 -3.72
N ARG A 40 10.10 -17.01 -4.67
CA ARG A 40 11.43 -17.52 -4.95
C ARG A 40 11.90 -17.06 -6.31
N GLU A 41 13.17 -16.71 -6.36
CA GLU A 41 13.82 -16.23 -7.57
C GLU A 41 15.22 -16.81 -7.68
N SER A 42 15.65 -17.13 -8.91
CA SER A 42 17.03 -17.44 -9.26
C SER A 42 17.53 -16.43 -10.28
N GLN A 43 18.80 -16.06 -10.22
CA GLN A 43 19.39 -15.11 -11.17
C GLN A 43 19.69 -15.75 -12.52
N THR A 44 20.03 -17.04 -12.53
CA THR A 44 20.28 -17.82 -13.73
C THR A 44 19.52 -19.15 -13.67
N GLU A 45 19.53 -19.93 -14.77
CA GLU A 45 18.88 -21.25 -14.80
C GLU A 45 19.51 -22.28 -13.86
N THR A 46 20.80 -22.11 -13.57
CA THR A 46 21.60 -23.03 -12.76
C THR A 46 21.70 -22.64 -11.31
N ASP A 47 21.36 -21.38 -10.98
CA ASP A 47 21.45 -20.90 -9.60
C ASP A 47 20.32 -21.48 -8.73
N PRO A 48 20.56 -21.66 -7.42
CA PRO A 48 19.52 -22.08 -6.49
C PRO A 48 18.43 -20.99 -6.38
N MET A 49 17.19 -21.42 -6.27
CA MET A 49 16.07 -20.51 -6.00
C MET A 49 16.10 -20.03 -4.55
N LEU A 50 16.29 -18.72 -4.37
CA LEU A 50 16.28 -18.08 -3.05
C LEU A 50 14.89 -17.55 -2.69
N GLU A 51 14.50 -17.65 -1.42
CA GLU A 51 13.23 -17.15 -0.90
C GLU A 51 13.33 -15.66 -0.56
N TYR A 52 12.50 -14.84 -1.18
CA TYR A 52 12.42 -13.39 -0.98
C TYR A 52 11.10 -12.91 -0.38
N ALA A 53 10.14 -13.80 -0.11
CA ALA A 53 8.96 -13.41 0.66
C ALA A 53 9.38 -12.96 2.07
N ASP A 54 8.87 -11.82 2.51
CA ASP A 54 9.28 -11.13 3.74
C ASP A 54 10.59 -10.34 3.62
N TYR A 55 11.14 -10.17 2.40
CA TYR A 55 12.34 -9.37 2.16
C TYR A 55 12.08 -8.17 1.26
N GLY A 56 12.74 -7.05 1.55
CA GLY A 56 12.72 -5.85 0.72
C GLY A 56 11.30 -5.34 0.47
N ALA A 57 10.93 -5.15 -0.79
CA ALA A 57 9.62 -4.63 -1.20
C ALA A 57 8.47 -5.68 -1.18
N GLN A 58 8.73 -6.90 -0.69
CA GLN A 58 7.79 -8.02 -0.68
C GLN A 58 7.31 -8.39 0.75
N PRO A 59 6.59 -7.49 1.47
CA PRO A 59 6.01 -7.84 2.76
C PRO A 59 5.02 -8.99 2.56
N ARG A 60 5.01 -9.95 3.50
CA ARG A 60 4.11 -11.11 3.41
C ARG A 60 2.63 -10.77 3.41
N TRP A 61 2.28 -9.58 3.85
CA TRP A 61 0.90 -9.17 4.00
C TRP A 61 0.72 -7.70 3.62
N LYS A 62 -0.29 -7.43 2.79
CA LYS A 62 -0.77 -6.09 2.42
C LYS A 62 -2.28 -6.07 2.55
N ASN A 63 -2.83 -4.96 2.99
CA ASN A 63 -4.27 -4.78 3.13
C ASN A 63 -4.69 -3.36 2.77
N VAL A 64 -5.83 -3.25 2.10
CA VAL A 64 -6.57 -2.01 1.88
C VAL A 64 -7.97 -2.20 2.43
N PHE A 65 -8.31 -1.48 3.48
CA PHE A 65 -9.65 -1.44 4.04
C PHE A 65 -10.28 -0.08 3.74
N GLU A 66 -11.47 -0.10 3.18
CA GLU A 66 -12.23 1.08 2.80
C GLU A 66 -13.60 1.06 3.46
N VAL A 67 -14.01 2.19 4.02
CA VAL A 67 -15.39 2.45 4.41
C VAL A 67 -15.82 3.76 3.78
N SER A 68 -16.99 3.77 3.12
CA SER A 68 -17.55 4.99 2.55
C SER A 68 -19.02 5.09 2.83
N TYR A 69 -19.46 6.32 3.04
CA TYR A 69 -20.85 6.69 3.22
C TYR A 69 -21.28 7.62 2.10
N SER A 70 -22.48 7.44 1.59
CA SER A 70 -23.04 8.32 0.56
C SER A 70 -24.54 8.59 0.80
N ARG A 71 -24.96 9.83 0.56
CA ARG A 71 -26.34 10.29 0.63
C ARG A 71 -26.56 11.55 -0.20
N GLY A 72 -27.59 11.58 -1.04
CA GLY A 72 -28.07 12.80 -1.70
C GLY A 72 -27.01 13.58 -2.49
N GLY A 73 -26.05 12.90 -3.15
CA GLY A 73 -24.97 13.55 -3.88
C GLY A 73 -23.73 13.88 -3.04
N TYR A 74 -23.74 13.62 -1.74
CA TYR A 74 -22.58 13.71 -0.84
C TYR A 74 -21.97 12.33 -0.64
N SER A 75 -20.65 12.29 -0.53
CA SER A 75 -19.93 11.08 -0.13
C SER A 75 -18.73 11.43 0.74
N VAL A 76 -18.44 10.54 1.68
CA VAL A 76 -17.23 10.59 2.50
C VAL A 76 -16.67 9.18 2.58
N GLY A 77 -15.36 9.05 2.49
CA GLY A 77 -14.67 7.76 2.56
C GLY A 77 -13.41 7.84 3.40
N LEU A 78 -13.13 6.76 4.11
CA LEU A 78 -11.89 6.54 4.83
C LEU A 78 -11.26 5.26 4.32
N THR A 79 -9.97 5.34 3.93
CA THR A 79 -9.18 4.21 3.45
C THR A 79 -7.98 4.00 4.36
N ALA A 80 -7.81 2.78 4.86
CA ALA A 80 -6.60 2.36 5.57
C ALA A 80 -5.76 1.47 4.65
N ARG A 81 -4.53 1.88 4.36
CA ARG A 81 -3.56 1.11 3.56
C ARG A 81 -2.45 0.61 4.49
N SER A 82 -2.34 -0.71 4.60
CA SER A 82 -1.43 -1.34 5.55
C SER A 82 -0.55 -2.39 4.89
N TYR A 83 0.67 -2.54 5.41
CA TYR A 83 1.51 -3.69 5.12
C TYR A 83 2.28 -4.14 6.37
N ALA A 84 2.62 -5.43 6.39
CA ALA A 84 3.38 -6.03 7.48
C ALA A 84 4.83 -5.51 7.52
N SER A 85 5.46 -5.67 8.65
CA SER A 85 6.92 -5.56 8.75
C SER A 85 7.59 -6.62 7.87
N PHE A 86 8.76 -6.32 7.35
CA PHE A 86 9.52 -7.22 6.49
C PHE A 86 11.02 -7.17 6.83
N LYS A 87 11.74 -8.18 6.40
CA LYS A 87 13.20 -8.26 6.62
C LYS A 87 13.92 -7.32 5.66
N ASN A 88 14.93 -6.66 6.18
CA ASN A 88 15.78 -5.81 5.38
C ASN A 88 16.75 -6.70 4.55
N LEU A 89 16.65 -6.63 3.22
CA LEU A 89 17.49 -7.42 2.33
C LEU A 89 18.98 -7.14 2.56
N TYR A 90 19.33 -5.90 2.88
CA TYR A 90 20.71 -5.50 3.10
C TYR A 90 21.31 -6.01 4.42
N SER A 91 20.49 -6.35 5.42
CA SER A 91 20.98 -6.93 6.66
C SER A 91 21.68 -8.27 6.46
N GLN A 92 21.33 -9.00 5.40
CA GLN A 92 22.01 -10.25 5.04
C GLN A 92 23.31 -10.02 4.27
N LEU A 93 23.34 -9.00 3.40
CA LEU A 93 24.51 -8.68 2.58
C LEU A 93 25.62 -8.00 3.39
N TYR A 94 25.25 -7.26 4.44
CA TYR A 94 26.14 -6.43 5.24
C TYR A 94 26.09 -6.78 6.73
N ARG A 95 26.09 -8.07 7.06
CA ARG A 95 26.07 -8.57 8.46
C ARG A 95 27.13 -7.97 9.38
N ASN A 96 28.23 -7.47 8.83
CA ASN A 96 29.33 -6.88 9.56
C ASN A 96 29.30 -5.33 9.61
N ALA A 97 28.31 -4.70 9.00
CA ALA A 97 28.15 -3.24 9.02
C ALA A 97 27.23 -2.85 10.18
N GLY A 98 27.79 -2.73 11.33
CA GLY A 98 27.28 -2.45 12.69
C GLY A 98 25.83 -1.98 12.95
N ASP A 99 25.18 -1.20 12.08
CA ASP A 99 23.90 -0.53 12.38
C ASP A 99 22.75 -0.89 11.43
N VAL A 100 22.81 -2.03 10.75
CA VAL A 100 21.77 -2.43 9.80
C VAL A 100 20.60 -3.06 10.56
N LYS A 101 19.45 -2.39 10.61
CA LYS A 101 18.22 -2.97 11.18
C LYS A 101 17.81 -4.21 10.40
N GLU A 102 17.63 -5.32 11.10
CA GLU A 102 17.20 -6.59 10.49
C GLU A 102 15.78 -6.53 9.92
N ARG A 103 14.90 -5.72 10.51
CA ARG A 103 13.50 -5.59 10.08
C ARG A 103 13.09 -4.13 9.90
N VAL A 104 12.32 -3.90 8.87
CA VAL A 104 11.56 -2.66 8.62
C VAL A 104 10.18 -2.81 9.25
N GLY A 105 9.77 -1.82 10.03
CA GLY A 105 8.49 -1.86 10.74
C GLY A 105 7.28 -1.87 9.79
N SER A 106 6.16 -2.35 10.30
CA SER A 106 4.87 -2.26 9.61
C SER A 106 4.44 -0.80 9.41
N TYR A 107 3.65 -0.58 8.38
CA TYR A 107 3.15 0.75 8.04
C TYR A 107 1.65 0.72 7.79
N THR A 108 0.95 1.76 8.28
CA THR A 108 -0.46 2.00 7.96
C THR A 108 -0.65 3.49 7.71
N ALA A 109 -1.17 3.85 6.56
CA ALA A 109 -1.60 5.20 6.22
C ALA A 109 -3.13 5.26 6.14
N LEU A 110 -3.71 6.37 6.61
CA LEU A 110 -5.14 6.67 6.51
C LEU A 110 -5.35 7.78 5.49
N ASP A 111 -6.30 7.58 4.58
CA ASP A 111 -6.69 8.56 3.59
C ASP A 111 -8.16 8.92 3.80
N LEU A 112 -8.47 10.22 3.74
CA LEU A 112 -9.83 10.76 3.79
C LEU A 112 -10.21 11.27 2.41
N SER A 113 -11.41 10.94 1.94
CA SER A 113 -11.98 11.45 0.70
C SER A 113 -13.37 12.03 0.92
N VAL A 114 -13.70 13.08 0.19
CA VAL A 114 -15.03 13.69 0.15
C VAL A 114 -15.43 13.93 -1.29
N GLY A 115 -16.71 13.78 -1.59
CA GLY A 115 -17.27 14.01 -2.91
C GLY A 115 -18.61 14.73 -2.83
N LEU A 116 -18.84 15.61 -3.78
CA LEU A 116 -20.05 16.39 -3.95
C LEU A 116 -20.53 16.30 -5.40
N LYS A 117 -21.82 16.07 -5.61
CA LYS A 117 -22.48 16.13 -6.92
C LYS A 117 -23.62 17.13 -6.84
N PRO A 118 -23.34 18.46 -6.93
CA PRO A 118 -24.36 19.50 -6.80
C PRO A 118 -25.40 19.47 -7.92
N SER A 119 -25.03 18.99 -9.10
CA SER A 119 -25.92 18.85 -10.26
C SER A 119 -25.57 17.62 -11.10
N LYS A 120 -26.43 17.30 -12.09
CA LYS A 120 -26.22 16.12 -12.97
C LYS A 120 -24.94 16.18 -13.80
N GLY A 121 -24.49 17.40 -14.17
CA GLY A 121 -23.29 17.57 -14.99
C GLY A 121 -22.01 17.92 -14.21
N PHE A 122 -22.12 18.24 -12.91
CA PHE A 122 -20.98 18.75 -12.15
C PHE A 122 -20.69 17.91 -10.91
N SER A 123 -19.43 17.58 -10.71
CA SER A 123 -18.95 16.89 -9.50
C SER A 123 -17.61 17.45 -9.03
N VAL A 124 -17.46 17.54 -7.73
CA VAL A 124 -16.21 17.93 -7.06
C VAL A 124 -15.83 16.83 -6.11
N SER A 125 -14.55 16.49 -6.08
CA SER A 125 -13.99 15.56 -5.10
C SER A 125 -12.67 16.10 -4.57
N GLY A 126 -12.40 15.81 -3.32
CA GLY A 126 -11.15 16.19 -2.68
C GLY A 126 -10.84 15.26 -1.53
N GLY A 127 -9.67 15.45 -0.94
CA GLY A 127 -9.30 14.63 0.18
C GLY A 127 -7.90 14.88 0.70
N ILE A 128 -7.55 14.07 1.66
CA ILE A 128 -6.26 14.08 2.34
C ILE A 128 -5.69 12.66 2.27
N ARG A 129 -4.58 12.49 1.56
CA ARG A 129 -3.80 11.26 1.65
C ARG A 129 -2.86 11.34 2.84
N ASN A 130 -2.67 10.22 3.50
CA ASN A 130 -1.85 10.10 4.70
C ASN A 130 -2.25 11.12 5.77
N LEU A 131 -3.51 11.08 6.20
CA LEU A 131 -4.14 11.99 7.17
C LEU A 131 -3.29 12.17 8.44
N GLY A 132 -2.70 11.06 8.92
CA GLY A 132 -1.82 11.04 10.10
C GLY A 132 -0.41 11.57 9.85
N ASN A 133 -0.06 12.00 8.63
CA ASN A 133 1.30 12.40 8.24
C ASN A 133 2.37 11.36 8.66
N ARG A 134 2.02 10.08 8.57
CA ARG A 134 2.89 9.00 9.00
C ARG A 134 4.02 8.79 8.02
N MET A 135 5.25 8.85 8.48
CA MET A 135 6.42 8.48 7.69
C MET A 135 6.65 6.97 7.76
N PRO A 136 7.11 6.34 6.68
CA PRO A 136 7.50 4.94 6.69
C PRO A 136 8.70 4.72 7.62
N SER A 137 8.85 3.49 8.09
CA SER A 137 9.98 3.12 8.92
C SER A 137 11.29 3.23 8.12
N TYR A 138 12.26 3.87 8.72
CA TYR A 138 13.60 3.98 8.15
C TYR A 138 14.29 2.60 8.10
N ALA A 139 14.86 2.24 6.96
CA ALA A 139 15.63 1.02 6.76
C ALA A 139 17.08 1.38 6.49
N THR A 140 17.96 1.22 7.48
CA THR A 140 19.40 1.38 7.29
C THR A 140 19.91 0.43 6.22
N GLY A 141 20.78 0.90 5.31
CA GLY A 141 21.35 0.09 4.25
C GLY A 141 20.52 -0.04 2.97
N ALA A 142 19.27 0.40 2.95
CA ALA A 142 18.45 0.39 1.73
C ALA A 142 18.89 1.43 0.68
N GLY A 143 19.88 2.24 0.96
CA GLY A 143 20.24 3.46 0.26
C GLY A 143 21.35 3.38 -0.79
N PHE A 144 21.73 2.23 -1.26
CA PHE A 144 22.87 2.14 -2.21
C PHE A 144 22.56 2.59 -3.64
N SER A 145 21.30 2.91 -3.95
CA SER A 145 20.90 3.35 -5.29
C SER A 145 20.36 4.78 -5.33
N GLY A 146 20.98 5.71 -4.60
CA GLY A 146 20.71 7.14 -4.73
C GLY A 146 19.47 7.63 -3.95
N GLY A 147 19.69 8.27 -2.83
CA GLY A 147 18.88 9.30 -2.17
C GLY A 147 17.57 8.92 -1.51
N ALA A 148 16.67 8.22 -2.15
CA ALA A 148 15.34 7.90 -1.60
C ALA A 148 15.25 6.50 -0.97
N ALA A 149 16.30 5.75 -1.03
CA ALA A 149 16.34 4.32 -0.76
C ALA A 149 16.46 3.94 0.73
N ALA A 150 16.57 4.91 1.62
CA ALA A 150 16.50 4.66 3.07
C ALA A 150 15.07 4.31 3.53
N TYR A 151 14.07 4.54 2.67
CA TYR A 151 12.68 4.18 2.90
C TYR A 151 12.29 3.12 1.89
N SER A 152 12.17 1.92 2.34
CA SER A 152 12.00 0.76 1.49
C SER A 152 10.56 0.64 0.96
N GLY A 153 10.45 0.62 -0.36
CA GLY A 153 9.35 0.02 -1.09
C GLY A 153 8.35 0.97 -1.75
N PRO A 154 7.74 0.54 -2.87
CA PRO A 154 6.77 1.32 -3.65
C PRO A 154 5.43 1.54 -2.94
N ALA A 155 5.25 0.94 -1.75
CA ALA A 155 4.01 1.02 -0.97
C ALA A 155 4.00 2.18 0.05
N THR A 156 5.07 2.98 0.15
CA THR A 156 5.22 4.00 1.17
C THR A 156 5.04 5.41 0.62
N ASP A 157 4.22 6.21 1.29
CA ASP A 157 4.07 7.63 0.97
C ASP A 157 5.24 8.42 1.56
N LEU A 158 6.29 8.63 0.75
CA LEU A 158 7.45 9.45 1.14
C LEU A 158 7.12 10.95 1.22
N TRP A 159 6.07 11.37 0.53
CA TRP A 159 5.64 12.78 0.47
C TRP A 159 4.92 13.25 1.74
N GLY A 160 4.65 12.34 2.70
CA GLY A 160 3.88 12.67 3.88
C GLY A 160 2.40 12.94 3.56
N ARG A 161 1.81 13.93 4.23
CA ARG A 161 0.41 14.33 4.01
C ARG A 161 0.25 15.11 2.71
N MET A 162 -0.71 14.72 1.88
CA MET A 162 -1.03 15.37 0.62
C MET A 162 -2.51 15.75 0.56
N LEU A 163 -2.79 16.98 0.13
CA LEU A 163 -4.13 17.46 -0.18
C LEU A 163 -4.37 17.38 -1.67
N TYR A 164 -5.58 17.00 -2.08
CA TYR A 164 -5.97 17.02 -3.48
C TYR A 164 -7.40 17.54 -3.65
N LEU A 165 -7.65 18.16 -4.78
CA LEU A 165 -8.97 18.64 -5.22
C LEU A 165 -9.12 18.35 -6.71
N SER A 166 -10.30 17.87 -7.11
CA SER A 166 -10.64 17.59 -8.51
C SER A 166 -12.06 18.03 -8.80
N GLY A 167 -12.27 18.67 -9.94
CA GLY A 167 -13.57 19.02 -10.47
C GLY A 167 -13.81 18.34 -11.82
N ARG A 168 -15.03 17.86 -12.07
CA ARG A 168 -15.44 17.28 -13.35
C ARG A 168 -16.75 17.91 -13.80
N TYR A 169 -16.76 18.37 -15.06
CA TYR A 169 -17.97 18.85 -15.73
C TYR A 169 -18.21 18.01 -16.99
N VAL A 170 -19.47 17.63 -17.20
CA VAL A 170 -19.92 16.86 -18.37
C VAL A 170 -20.98 17.71 -19.08
N PHE A 171 -20.72 18.07 -20.33
CA PHE A 171 -21.61 18.85 -21.20
C PHE A 171 -22.75 17.98 -21.72
#